data_40aadaed76a7b8f8313ab74d8f2f32f0
#
_entry.id   40aadaed76a7b8f8313ab74d8f2f32f0
#
_cell.length_a   1.000
_cell.length_b   1.000
_cell.length_c   1.000
_cell.angle_alpha   90.00
_cell.angle_beta   90.00
_cell.angle_gamma   90.00
#
_symmetry.space_group_name_H-M   'P 1'
#
loop_
_entity.id
_entity.type
_entity.pdbx_description
1 polymer ?
#
loop_
_entity_poly.entity_id
_entity_poly.type
_entity_poly.pdbx_seq_one_letter_code
_entity_poly.pdbx_strand_id
1 'polypeptide(L)'
;MKAFVTGGTGFIGGMVVRKLVEAGHTVRALVRPGADTRQLEGLPVERIEGDLENEESLRRGMEGCDWVFHLAALYAFWGYRWEDFYRTNVEGTRRVLSIAAQVGIPRIVYTSSIAALGIPRGDVPANEDTPVTLNEKIGHYKRSKFLAEEVAREFARQGVPVVIVNPAAPVGVGDYKPTPTGQMIVDFLNGRMFGYVDTGLSIVDVEDVAIGHLLAAERGRVGERYILGGENLTLKQVLDILAEVSGRPRVRLRIPHSVALAWSYVDVAIARLNPRHIPAATPEKVRVSRQKEYYDSSKAMRELGYTYRPAREALRKAVEWYRAHGYAP
;
A
#
# COMPACT_ATOMS: atom_id res chain seq x y z
N MET A 1 20.89 4.71 13.17
CA MET A 1 20.83 5.30 11.81
C MET A 1 19.84 6.46 11.81
N LYS A 2 20.04 7.43 10.93
CA LYS A 2 19.10 8.53 10.71
C LYS A 2 18.34 8.26 9.39
N ALA A 3 17.00 8.24 9.46
CA ALA A 3 16.13 7.91 8.34
C ALA A 3 15.25 9.10 7.93
N PHE A 4 15.15 9.36 6.63
CA PHE A 4 14.17 10.27 6.08
C PHE A 4 13.01 9.48 5.47
N VAL A 5 11.77 9.82 5.82
CA VAL A 5 10.57 9.11 5.41
C VAL A 5 9.61 10.04 4.69
N THR A 6 9.28 9.75 3.45
CA THR A 6 8.14 10.37 2.76
C THR A 6 6.91 9.50 2.90
N GLY A 7 5.74 10.11 3.06
CA GLY A 7 4.49 9.36 3.28
C GLY A 7 4.32 8.82 4.70
N GLY A 8 5.11 9.31 5.67
CA GLY A 8 5.02 8.92 7.08
C GLY A 8 3.69 9.21 7.75
N THR A 9 2.85 10.05 7.18
CA THR A 9 1.48 10.30 7.65
C THR A 9 0.44 9.31 7.10
N GLY A 10 0.83 8.41 6.19
CA GLY A 10 -0.02 7.37 5.62
C GLY A 10 -0.03 6.09 6.46
N PHE A 11 -0.90 5.13 6.09
CA PHE A 11 -1.09 3.88 6.83
C PHE A 11 0.20 3.06 6.98
N ILE A 12 0.82 2.64 5.88
CA ILE A 12 2.09 1.89 5.93
C ILE A 12 3.22 2.79 6.46
N GLY A 13 3.28 4.04 5.98
CA GLY A 13 4.36 4.96 6.33
C GLY A 13 4.41 5.30 7.82
N GLY A 14 3.26 5.51 8.46
CA GLY A 14 3.19 5.73 9.90
C GLY A 14 3.69 4.53 10.69
N MET A 15 3.37 3.31 10.23
CA MET A 15 3.87 2.10 10.88
C MET A 15 5.38 1.93 10.66
N VAL A 16 5.91 2.25 9.47
CA VAL A 16 7.37 2.26 9.22
C VAL A 16 8.08 3.26 10.14
N VAL A 17 7.53 4.48 10.27
CA VAL A 17 8.08 5.48 11.21
C VAL A 17 8.10 4.95 12.64
N ARG A 18 7.00 4.35 13.09
CA ARG A 18 6.91 3.74 14.42
C ARG A 18 7.96 2.66 14.63
N LYS A 19 8.11 1.74 13.68
CA LYS A 19 9.09 0.64 13.77
C LYS A 19 10.54 1.14 13.72
N LEU A 20 10.82 2.20 12.97
CA LEU A 20 12.13 2.86 12.99
C LEU A 20 12.44 3.46 14.37
N VAL A 21 11.48 4.15 14.97
CA VAL A 21 11.64 4.74 16.32
C VAL A 21 11.80 3.64 17.37
N GLU A 22 10.97 2.59 17.34
CA GLU A 22 11.07 1.43 18.25
C GLU A 22 12.43 0.72 18.14
N ALA A 23 13.03 0.69 16.96
CA ALA A 23 14.38 0.15 16.71
C ALA A 23 15.52 1.13 17.11
N GLY A 24 15.20 2.29 17.71
CA GLY A 24 16.19 3.27 18.16
C GLY A 24 16.78 4.15 17.05
N HIS A 25 16.14 4.23 15.90
CA HIS A 25 16.57 5.11 14.81
C HIS A 25 16.02 6.53 14.98
N THR A 26 16.80 7.54 14.57
CA THR A 26 16.32 8.91 14.45
C THR A 26 15.53 9.08 13.16
N VAL A 27 14.33 9.65 13.22
CA VAL A 27 13.45 9.77 12.05
C VAL A 27 13.13 11.22 11.74
N ARG A 28 13.28 11.58 10.47
CA ARG A 28 12.69 12.76 9.83
C ARG A 28 11.54 12.34 8.95
N ALA A 29 10.40 12.99 9.05
CA ALA A 29 9.24 12.73 8.20
C ALA A 29 8.88 13.96 7.37
N LEU A 30 8.74 13.79 6.05
CA LEU A 30 8.18 14.82 5.18
C LEU A 30 6.68 14.91 5.43
N VAL A 31 6.20 16.09 5.78
CA VAL A 31 4.80 16.36 6.13
C VAL A 31 4.28 17.51 5.28
N ARG A 32 3.22 17.27 4.52
CA ARG A 32 2.58 18.34 3.74
C ARG A 32 1.84 19.31 4.65
N PRO A 33 1.80 20.61 4.32
CA PRO A 33 0.95 21.56 5.02
C PRO A 33 -0.49 21.07 5.11
N GLY A 34 -1.07 21.12 6.34
CA GLY A 34 -2.43 20.66 6.58
C GLY A 34 -2.67 19.14 6.55
N ALA A 35 -1.62 18.32 6.47
CA ALA A 35 -1.78 16.86 6.52
C ALA A 35 -2.25 16.39 7.90
N ASP A 36 -3.05 15.33 7.92
CA ASP A 36 -3.38 14.60 9.14
C ASP A 36 -2.13 13.90 9.68
N THR A 37 -1.69 14.28 10.87
CA THR A 37 -0.45 13.81 11.49
C THR A 37 -0.66 12.83 12.64
N ARG A 38 -1.87 12.32 12.86
CA ARG A 38 -2.18 11.37 13.94
C ARG A 38 -1.25 10.15 13.97
N GLN A 39 -0.77 9.70 12.81
CA GLN A 39 0.25 8.64 12.71
C GLN A 39 1.56 8.94 13.43
N LEU A 40 1.91 10.22 13.55
CA LEU A 40 3.19 10.68 14.12
C LEU A 40 3.04 11.22 15.54
N GLU A 41 1.84 11.22 16.11
CA GLU A 41 1.59 11.71 17.47
C GLU A 41 2.28 10.82 18.50
N GLY A 42 2.91 11.48 19.50
CA GLY A 42 3.65 10.79 20.57
C GLY A 42 4.96 10.14 20.13
N LEU A 43 5.37 10.27 18.87
CA LEU A 43 6.66 9.76 18.40
C LEU A 43 7.71 10.88 18.34
N PRO A 44 8.98 10.61 18.73
CA PRO A 44 10.08 11.56 18.66
C PRO A 44 10.59 11.70 17.21
N VAL A 45 9.79 12.34 16.36
CA VAL A 45 10.04 12.50 14.92
C VAL A 45 10.22 13.96 14.57
N GLU A 46 11.31 14.29 13.89
CA GLU A 46 11.54 15.61 13.29
C GLU A 46 10.64 15.75 12.05
N ARG A 47 9.73 16.73 12.05
CA ARG A 47 8.82 16.99 10.92
C ARG A 47 9.45 18.02 9.99
N ILE A 48 9.61 17.66 8.73
CA ILE A 48 10.06 18.54 7.64
C ILE A 48 8.82 18.93 6.85
N GLU A 49 8.42 20.19 6.92
CA GLU A 49 7.30 20.68 6.11
C GLU A 49 7.73 20.78 4.65
N GLY A 50 6.90 20.21 3.78
CA GLY A 50 7.14 20.17 2.34
C GLY A 50 6.34 19.06 1.67
N ASP A 51 6.56 18.89 0.36
CA ASP A 51 5.93 17.85 -0.46
C ASP A 51 6.92 17.28 -1.50
N LEU A 52 6.45 16.36 -2.34
CA LEU A 52 7.28 15.73 -3.38
C LEU A 52 7.65 16.68 -4.53
N GLU A 53 7.01 17.84 -4.65
CA GLU A 53 7.29 18.83 -5.70
C GLU A 53 8.33 19.87 -5.24
N ASN A 54 8.56 19.97 -3.94
CA ASN A 54 9.52 20.90 -3.33
C ASN A 54 10.88 20.22 -3.11
N GLU A 55 11.80 20.42 -4.05
CA GLU A 55 13.15 19.82 -4.03
C GLU A 55 13.98 20.29 -2.83
N GLU A 56 13.82 21.54 -2.40
CA GLU A 56 14.56 22.08 -1.25
C GLU A 56 14.14 21.37 0.04
N SER A 57 12.84 21.13 0.24
CA SER A 57 12.36 20.39 1.41
C SER A 57 12.83 18.92 1.40
N LEU A 58 12.89 18.29 0.23
CA LEU A 58 13.45 16.94 0.07
C LEU A 58 14.95 16.93 0.42
N ARG A 59 15.72 17.85 -0.13
CA ARG A 59 17.16 17.97 0.14
C ARG A 59 17.44 18.20 1.63
N ARG A 60 16.79 19.21 2.22
CA ARG A 60 16.91 19.50 3.66
C ARG A 60 16.54 18.31 4.53
N GLY A 61 15.50 17.57 4.14
CA GLY A 61 15.07 16.37 4.86
C GLY A 61 16.09 15.24 4.78
N MET A 62 16.75 15.07 3.65
CA MET A 62 17.70 13.97 3.39
C MET A 62 19.11 14.25 3.89
N GLU A 63 19.53 15.51 4.02
CA GLU A 63 20.88 15.86 4.46
C GLU A 63 21.27 15.19 5.77
N GLY A 64 22.41 14.49 5.76
CA GLY A 64 22.93 13.74 6.91
C GLY A 64 22.10 12.54 7.33
N CYS A 65 21.22 12.03 6.44
CA CYS A 65 20.50 10.78 6.66
C CYS A 65 21.27 9.59 6.06
N ASP A 66 21.18 8.46 6.76
CA ASP A 66 21.75 7.18 6.32
C ASP A 66 20.77 6.45 5.39
N TRP A 67 19.47 6.59 5.64
CA TRP A 67 18.40 5.89 4.93
C TRP A 67 17.32 6.83 4.43
N VAL A 68 16.77 6.51 3.26
CA VAL A 68 15.53 7.12 2.76
C VAL A 68 14.49 6.02 2.56
N PHE A 69 13.30 6.22 3.14
CA PHE A 69 12.12 5.41 2.88
C PHE A 69 11.12 6.24 2.07
N HIS A 70 10.91 5.86 0.83
CA HIS A 70 9.97 6.57 -0.04
C HIS A 70 8.65 5.80 -0.16
N LEU A 71 7.66 6.21 0.68
CA LEU A 71 6.33 5.59 0.71
C LEU A 71 5.23 6.51 0.18
N ALA A 72 5.51 7.80 0.00
CA ALA A 72 4.52 8.75 -0.50
C ALA A 72 4.02 8.33 -1.89
N ALA A 73 2.71 8.12 -2.00
CA ALA A 73 2.03 7.82 -3.25
C ALA A 73 0.56 8.23 -3.19
N LEU A 74 -0.03 8.53 -4.33
CA LEU A 74 -1.48 8.65 -4.49
C LEU A 74 -2.07 7.25 -4.65
N TYR A 75 -2.93 6.84 -3.71
CA TYR A 75 -3.66 5.57 -3.75
C TYR A 75 -5.16 5.84 -3.69
N ALA A 76 -5.82 5.79 -4.84
CA ALA A 76 -7.24 6.03 -4.98
C ALA A 76 -7.81 5.28 -6.19
N PHE A 77 -9.12 4.97 -6.16
CA PHE A 77 -9.87 4.38 -7.29
C PHE A 77 -10.94 5.31 -7.83
N TRP A 78 -11.06 6.54 -7.29
CA TRP A 78 -12.05 7.52 -7.68
C TRP A 78 -11.62 8.93 -7.37
N GLY A 79 -12.07 9.91 -8.17
CA GLY A 79 -11.90 11.34 -7.90
C GLY A 79 -10.58 11.97 -8.36
N TYR A 80 -9.70 11.21 -9.01
CA TYR A 80 -8.42 11.70 -9.51
C TYR A 80 -8.24 11.36 -10.99
N ARG A 81 -7.53 12.23 -11.72
CA ARG A 81 -7.18 12.03 -13.13
C ARG A 81 -5.83 11.32 -13.25
N TRP A 82 -5.52 10.86 -14.46
CA TRP A 82 -4.24 10.22 -14.76
C TRP A 82 -3.04 11.12 -14.42
N GLU A 83 -3.14 12.40 -14.73
CA GLU A 83 -2.08 13.39 -14.50
C GLU A 83 -1.73 13.51 -13.01
N ASP A 84 -2.71 13.38 -12.11
CA ASP A 84 -2.49 13.44 -10.67
C ASP A 84 -1.68 12.22 -10.19
N PHE A 85 -2.00 11.03 -10.71
CA PHE A 85 -1.24 9.80 -10.44
C PHE A 85 0.17 9.87 -11.02
N TYR A 86 0.32 10.32 -12.25
CA TYR A 86 1.61 10.42 -12.91
C TYR A 86 2.53 11.41 -12.18
N ARG A 87 2.03 12.61 -11.92
CA ARG A 87 2.76 13.65 -11.20
C ARG A 87 3.22 13.19 -9.81
N THR A 88 2.31 12.57 -9.02
CA THR A 88 2.63 12.16 -7.65
C THR A 88 3.48 10.89 -7.62
N ASN A 89 3.05 9.83 -8.34
CA ASN A 89 3.67 8.52 -8.19
C ASN A 89 4.92 8.37 -9.06
N VAL A 90 4.90 8.88 -10.30
CA VAL A 90 6.02 8.70 -11.24
C VAL A 90 7.05 9.82 -11.08
N GLU A 91 6.64 11.07 -11.28
CA GLU A 91 7.55 12.20 -11.19
C GLU A 91 7.98 12.47 -9.73
N GLY A 92 7.10 12.26 -8.76
CA GLY A 92 7.46 12.32 -7.34
C GLY A 92 8.55 11.31 -6.99
N THR A 93 8.44 10.06 -7.46
CA THR A 93 9.48 9.03 -7.27
C THR A 93 10.78 9.44 -7.95
N ARG A 94 10.73 9.88 -9.20
CA ARG A 94 11.91 10.37 -9.93
C ARG A 94 12.63 11.47 -9.15
N ARG A 95 11.90 12.45 -8.64
CA ARG A 95 12.45 13.59 -7.89
C ARG A 95 13.10 13.14 -6.58
N VAL A 96 12.41 12.30 -5.80
CA VAL A 96 12.97 11.75 -4.54
C VAL A 96 14.27 11.00 -4.79
N LEU A 97 14.31 10.12 -5.80
CA LEU A 97 15.50 9.33 -6.11
C LEU A 97 16.63 10.20 -6.67
N SER A 98 16.32 11.21 -7.48
CA SER A 98 17.30 12.16 -8.01
C SER A 98 17.98 12.96 -6.88
N ILE A 99 17.18 13.49 -5.95
CA ILE A 99 17.72 14.23 -4.80
C ILE A 99 18.51 13.31 -3.87
N ALA A 100 18.01 12.10 -3.60
CA ALA A 100 18.73 11.13 -2.78
C ALA A 100 20.09 10.74 -3.39
N ALA A 101 20.17 10.59 -4.71
CA ALA A 101 21.43 10.36 -5.42
C ALA A 101 22.39 11.55 -5.32
N GLN A 102 21.90 12.79 -5.50
CA GLN A 102 22.71 14.01 -5.39
C GLN A 102 23.26 14.25 -3.98
N VAL A 103 22.47 13.93 -2.96
CA VAL A 103 22.87 14.03 -1.53
C VAL A 103 23.80 12.89 -1.13
N GLY A 104 23.88 11.81 -1.92
CA GLY A 104 24.71 10.65 -1.65
C GLY A 104 24.14 9.71 -0.60
N ILE A 105 22.82 9.52 -0.55
CA ILE A 105 22.18 8.61 0.40
C ILE A 105 22.65 7.17 0.18
N PRO A 106 23.21 6.51 1.21
CA PRO A 106 23.81 5.18 1.05
C PRO A 106 22.78 4.03 0.96
N ARG A 107 21.50 4.28 1.32
CA ARG A 107 20.45 3.26 1.23
C ARG A 107 19.08 3.89 1.04
N ILE A 108 18.36 3.43 0.02
CA ILE A 108 16.99 3.88 -0.31
C ILE A 108 16.08 2.67 -0.37
N VAL A 109 14.95 2.70 0.35
CA VAL A 109 13.87 1.74 0.23
C VAL A 109 12.69 2.42 -0.49
N TYR A 110 12.42 2.00 -1.70
CA TYR A 110 11.27 2.47 -2.47
C TYR A 110 10.08 1.53 -2.27
N THR A 111 8.97 2.08 -1.80
CA THR A 111 7.72 1.36 -1.64
C THR A 111 6.93 1.36 -2.94
N SER A 112 7.05 0.29 -3.69
CA SER A 112 6.21 0.01 -4.84
C SER A 112 4.87 -0.60 -4.38
N SER A 113 4.39 -1.62 -5.05
CA SER A 113 3.16 -2.37 -4.72
C SER A 113 3.12 -3.64 -5.56
N ILE A 114 2.39 -4.66 -5.09
CA ILE A 114 1.98 -5.78 -5.96
C ILE A 114 1.24 -5.29 -7.22
N ALA A 115 0.65 -4.11 -7.19
CA ALA A 115 0.01 -3.47 -8.34
C ALA A 115 0.97 -3.26 -9.53
N ALA A 116 2.28 -3.16 -9.30
CA ALA A 116 3.32 -3.08 -10.33
C ALA A 116 3.67 -4.45 -10.93
N LEU A 117 3.44 -5.54 -10.21
CA LEU A 117 3.83 -6.89 -10.60
C LEU A 117 2.81 -7.58 -11.51
N GLY A 118 3.23 -8.65 -12.18
CA GLY A 118 2.34 -9.50 -12.95
C GLY A 118 1.38 -10.30 -12.08
N ILE A 119 0.31 -10.77 -12.70
CA ILE A 119 -0.64 -11.71 -12.09
C ILE A 119 -0.61 -12.97 -12.98
N PRO A 120 -0.22 -14.14 -12.46
CA PRO A 120 -0.17 -15.34 -13.25
C PRO A 120 -1.58 -15.80 -13.64
N ARG A 121 -1.67 -16.62 -14.65
CA ARG A 121 -2.92 -17.26 -15.03
C ARG A 121 -3.20 -18.45 -14.09
N GLY A 122 -4.43 -18.55 -13.60
CA GLY A 122 -4.84 -19.57 -12.65
C GLY A 122 -4.56 -19.17 -11.18
N ASP A 123 -4.44 -20.16 -10.30
CA ASP A 123 -4.32 -19.98 -8.86
C ASP A 123 -2.86 -20.01 -8.35
N VAL A 124 -1.87 -20.04 -9.25
CA VAL A 124 -0.44 -20.02 -8.88
C VAL A 124 -0.08 -18.60 -8.42
N PRO A 125 0.49 -18.42 -7.22
CA PRO A 125 0.90 -17.10 -6.75
C PRO A 125 1.95 -16.46 -7.67
N ALA A 126 1.83 -15.14 -7.92
CA ALA A 126 2.84 -14.37 -8.63
C ALA A 126 4.06 -14.14 -7.72
N ASN A 127 5.22 -14.04 -8.35
CA ASN A 127 6.47 -13.65 -7.69
C ASN A 127 7.07 -12.41 -8.38
N GLU A 128 8.24 -12.00 -7.93
CA GLU A 128 8.95 -10.84 -8.44
C GLU A 128 9.33 -10.97 -9.94
N ASP A 129 9.45 -12.19 -10.46
CA ASP A 129 9.86 -12.47 -11.83
C ASP A 129 8.67 -12.69 -12.79
N THR A 130 7.44 -12.65 -12.26
CA THR A 130 6.22 -12.82 -13.08
C THR A 130 6.15 -11.71 -14.13
N PRO A 131 6.18 -12.06 -15.44
CA PRO A 131 6.20 -11.05 -16.51
C PRO A 131 4.96 -10.20 -16.51
N VAL A 132 5.13 -8.93 -16.85
CA VAL A 132 4.04 -7.97 -16.99
C VAL A 132 4.41 -6.81 -17.90
N THR A 133 3.42 -6.30 -18.61
CA THR A 133 3.53 -5.11 -19.45
C THR A 133 2.61 -4.00 -18.96
N LEU A 134 2.89 -2.75 -19.35
CA LEU A 134 2.04 -1.62 -19.01
C LEU A 134 0.60 -1.79 -19.53
N ASN A 135 0.43 -2.46 -20.67
CA ASN A 135 -0.89 -2.67 -21.29
C ASN A 135 -1.79 -3.60 -20.48
N GLU A 136 -1.21 -4.49 -19.66
CA GLU A 136 -1.95 -5.39 -18.77
C GLU A 136 -2.39 -4.70 -17.47
N LYS A 137 -1.93 -3.47 -17.22
CA LYS A 137 -2.29 -2.70 -16.02
C LYS A 137 -3.63 -2.01 -16.18
N ILE A 138 -4.61 -2.45 -15.40
CA ILE A 138 -5.96 -1.88 -15.36
C ILE A 138 -5.99 -0.74 -14.35
N GLY A 139 -6.39 0.46 -14.79
CA GLY A 139 -6.59 1.64 -13.97
C GLY A 139 -5.36 2.49 -13.75
N HIS A 140 -5.62 3.73 -13.33
CA HIS A 140 -4.57 4.75 -13.19
C HIS A 140 -3.56 4.40 -12.09
N TYR A 141 -4.03 3.88 -10.96
CA TYR A 141 -3.15 3.51 -9.86
C TYR A 141 -2.14 2.44 -10.28
N LYS A 142 -2.59 1.28 -10.82
CA LYS A 142 -1.70 0.19 -11.20
C LYS A 142 -0.70 0.62 -12.29
N ARG A 143 -1.16 1.40 -13.27
CA ARG A 143 -0.30 1.96 -14.33
C ARG A 143 0.78 2.88 -13.75
N SER A 144 0.39 3.78 -12.83
CA SER A 144 1.34 4.71 -12.21
C SER A 144 2.37 3.99 -11.32
N LYS A 145 1.96 2.94 -10.57
CA LYS A 145 2.91 2.14 -9.76
C LYS A 145 3.87 1.34 -10.62
N PHE A 146 3.41 0.79 -11.74
CA PHE A 146 4.28 0.13 -12.70
C PHE A 146 5.35 1.10 -13.26
N LEU A 147 4.94 2.26 -13.75
CA LEU A 147 5.87 3.27 -14.29
C LEU A 147 6.82 3.82 -13.21
N ALA A 148 6.35 4.04 -11.99
CA ALA A 148 7.19 4.50 -10.90
C ALA A 148 8.21 3.43 -10.47
N GLU A 149 7.87 2.14 -10.54
CA GLU A 149 8.81 1.06 -10.28
C GLU A 149 9.87 0.97 -11.40
N GLU A 150 9.49 1.18 -12.67
CA GLU A 150 10.47 1.26 -13.76
C GLU A 150 11.44 2.44 -13.56
N VAL A 151 10.97 3.59 -13.07
CA VAL A 151 11.85 4.70 -12.66
C VAL A 151 12.83 4.23 -11.57
N ALA A 152 12.35 3.58 -10.52
CA ALA A 152 13.22 3.11 -9.44
C ALA A 152 14.26 2.08 -9.93
N ARG A 153 13.87 1.18 -10.81
CA ARG A 153 14.78 0.20 -11.45
C ARG A 153 15.82 0.88 -12.35
N GLU A 154 15.43 1.95 -13.05
CA GLU A 154 16.37 2.72 -13.86
C GLU A 154 17.44 3.40 -13.00
N PHE A 155 17.04 4.05 -11.90
CA PHE A 155 18.00 4.62 -10.94
C PHE A 155 18.92 3.57 -10.34
N ALA A 156 18.40 2.39 -10.00
CA ALA A 156 19.23 1.28 -9.50
C ALA A 156 20.25 0.81 -10.53
N ARG A 157 19.89 0.71 -11.82
CA ARG A 157 20.83 0.39 -12.92
C ARG A 157 21.91 1.45 -13.09
N GLN A 158 21.63 2.70 -12.76
CA GLN A 158 22.60 3.81 -12.76
C GLN A 158 23.48 3.84 -11.49
N GLY A 159 23.34 2.86 -10.59
CA GLY A 159 24.15 2.73 -9.39
C GLY A 159 23.58 3.43 -8.15
N VAL A 160 22.36 3.99 -8.21
CA VAL A 160 21.70 4.53 -7.03
C VAL A 160 21.26 3.37 -6.12
N PRO A 161 21.55 3.40 -4.81
CA PRO A 161 21.37 2.25 -3.90
C PRO A 161 19.91 2.02 -3.50
N VAL A 162 19.03 1.76 -4.48
CA VAL A 162 17.59 1.55 -4.31
C VAL A 162 17.30 0.06 -4.12
N VAL A 163 16.57 -0.26 -3.06
CA VAL A 163 15.90 -1.54 -2.84
C VAL A 163 14.40 -1.33 -2.99
N ILE A 164 13.71 -2.22 -3.68
CA ILE A 164 12.28 -2.08 -3.97
C ILE A 164 11.49 -3.07 -3.12
N VAL A 165 10.44 -2.60 -2.47
CA VAL A 165 9.49 -3.47 -1.76
C VAL A 165 8.09 -3.35 -2.37
N ASN A 166 7.39 -4.48 -2.47
CA ASN A 166 6.07 -4.59 -3.08
C ASN A 166 5.06 -5.10 -2.02
N PRO A 167 4.51 -4.21 -1.17
CA PRO A 167 3.46 -4.61 -0.23
C PRO A 167 2.24 -5.16 -0.96
N ALA A 168 1.62 -6.19 -0.35
CA ALA A 168 0.37 -6.78 -0.85
C ALA A 168 -0.86 -6.01 -0.33
N ALA A 169 -1.81 -6.68 0.32
CA ALA A 169 -3.01 -6.07 0.86
C ALA A 169 -2.87 -5.90 2.40
N PRO A 170 -2.24 -4.82 2.89
CA PRO A 170 -2.05 -4.62 4.31
C PRO A 170 -3.36 -4.29 5.02
N VAL A 171 -3.52 -4.87 6.21
CA VAL A 171 -4.59 -4.58 7.17
C VAL A 171 -3.98 -4.44 8.56
N GLY A 172 -4.69 -3.78 9.48
CA GLY A 172 -4.19 -3.64 10.87
C GLY A 172 -4.55 -2.30 11.49
N VAL A 173 -3.74 -1.90 12.46
CA VAL A 173 -3.94 -0.67 13.24
C VAL A 173 -3.42 0.57 12.52
N GLY A 174 -4.06 1.73 12.75
CA GLY A 174 -3.57 3.01 12.24
C GLY A 174 -4.13 3.40 10.86
N ASP A 175 -5.11 2.73 10.30
CA ASP A 175 -5.73 3.09 9.02
C ASP A 175 -6.76 4.23 9.21
N TYR A 176 -6.30 5.39 9.68
CA TYR A 176 -7.13 6.57 10.01
C TYR A 176 -7.92 7.12 8.81
N LYS A 177 -7.44 6.90 7.61
CA LYS A 177 -8.18 7.17 6.39
C LYS A 177 -8.33 5.86 5.66
N PRO A 178 -9.42 5.11 5.93
CA PRO A 178 -9.53 3.73 5.48
C PRO A 178 -9.07 3.53 4.04
N THR A 179 -8.04 2.69 3.89
CA THR A 179 -7.58 2.23 2.59
C THR A 179 -8.68 1.41 1.92
N PRO A 180 -8.63 1.13 0.62
CA PRO A 180 -9.64 0.28 -0.02
C PRO A 180 -9.86 -1.08 0.67
N THR A 181 -8.80 -1.69 1.21
CA THR A 181 -8.91 -2.94 2.00
C THR A 181 -9.51 -2.64 3.39
N GLY A 182 -9.09 -1.55 4.03
CA GLY A 182 -9.67 -1.10 5.29
C GLY A 182 -11.14 -0.72 5.17
N GLN A 183 -11.53 -0.02 4.09
CA GLN A 183 -12.93 0.33 3.83
C GLN A 183 -13.81 -0.92 3.68
N MET A 184 -13.30 -1.99 3.06
CA MET A 184 -14.00 -3.28 3.00
C MET A 184 -14.29 -3.83 4.41
N ILE A 185 -13.32 -3.73 5.33
CA ILE A 185 -13.52 -4.15 6.73
C ILE A 185 -14.57 -3.27 7.42
N VAL A 186 -14.47 -1.95 7.27
CA VAL A 186 -15.43 -0.98 7.82
C VAL A 186 -16.84 -1.23 7.28
N ASP A 187 -16.98 -1.47 5.98
CA ASP A 187 -18.28 -1.75 5.35
C ASP A 187 -18.88 -3.08 5.83
N PHE A 188 -18.03 -4.10 6.02
CA PHE A 188 -18.46 -5.36 6.61
C PHE A 188 -18.96 -5.16 8.06
N LEU A 189 -18.21 -4.46 8.89
CA LEU A 189 -18.56 -4.20 10.29
C LEU A 189 -19.86 -3.38 10.43
N ASN A 190 -20.10 -2.47 9.50
CA ASN A 190 -21.33 -1.67 9.45
C ASN A 190 -22.52 -2.39 8.77
N GLY A 191 -22.36 -3.65 8.36
CA GLY A 191 -23.42 -4.41 7.70
C GLY A 191 -23.78 -3.97 6.30
N ARG A 192 -22.88 -3.22 5.63
CA ARG A 192 -23.10 -2.70 4.27
C ARG A 192 -22.76 -3.74 3.18
N MET A 193 -22.12 -4.85 3.55
CA MET A 193 -21.76 -5.92 2.61
C MET A 193 -22.82 -7.02 2.61
N PHE A 194 -23.69 -7.01 1.62
CA PHE A 194 -24.74 -8.04 1.45
C PHE A 194 -24.27 -9.23 0.57
N GLY A 195 -23.17 -9.07 -0.17
CA GLY A 195 -22.64 -10.11 -1.04
C GLY A 195 -21.17 -9.85 -1.41
N TYR A 196 -20.56 -10.82 -2.09
CA TYR A 196 -19.16 -10.77 -2.52
C TYR A 196 -19.00 -11.31 -3.94
N VAL A 197 -17.97 -10.84 -4.64
CA VAL A 197 -17.50 -11.41 -5.92
C VAL A 197 -16.40 -12.44 -5.67
N ASP A 198 -16.24 -13.39 -6.59
CA ASP A 198 -15.16 -14.38 -6.51
C ASP A 198 -13.83 -13.73 -6.89
N THR A 199 -13.03 -13.44 -5.88
CA THR A 199 -11.68 -12.85 -5.98
C THR A 199 -10.81 -13.32 -4.84
N GLY A 200 -9.52 -12.95 -4.86
CA GLY A 200 -8.59 -13.31 -3.80
C GLY A 200 -7.55 -12.21 -3.59
N LEU A 201 -7.03 -12.16 -2.36
CA LEU A 201 -6.10 -11.15 -1.87
C LEU A 201 -4.99 -11.81 -1.06
N SER A 202 -3.79 -11.27 -1.11
CA SER A 202 -2.70 -11.62 -0.19
C SER A 202 -2.78 -10.69 1.02
N ILE A 203 -3.42 -11.15 2.10
CA ILE A 203 -3.64 -10.36 3.33
C ILE A 203 -2.41 -10.40 4.21
N VAL A 204 -1.95 -9.24 4.66
CA VAL A 204 -0.76 -9.10 5.51
C VAL A 204 -0.98 -8.07 6.61
N ASP A 205 -0.38 -8.28 7.80
CA ASP A 205 -0.38 -7.28 8.87
C ASP A 205 0.51 -6.08 8.47
N VAL A 206 0.00 -4.86 8.64
CA VAL A 206 0.76 -3.63 8.34
C VAL A 206 2.06 -3.53 9.14
N GLU A 207 2.12 -4.10 10.34
CA GLU A 207 3.35 -4.17 11.13
C GLU A 207 4.40 -5.06 10.48
N ASP A 208 4.00 -6.22 9.91
CA ASP A 208 4.91 -7.12 9.20
C ASP A 208 5.44 -6.45 7.93
N VAL A 209 4.58 -5.72 7.22
CA VAL A 209 5.01 -4.88 6.08
C VAL A 209 6.04 -3.86 6.52
N ALA A 210 5.82 -3.16 7.64
CA ALA A 210 6.77 -2.18 8.15
C ALA A 210 8.11 -2.82 8.55
N ILE A 211 8.09 -3.96 9.23
CA ILE A 211 9.30 -4.74 9.55
C ILE A 211 10.02 -5.14 8.25
N GLY A 212 9.28 -5.56 7.23
CA GLY A 212 9.84 -5.88 5.91
C GLY A 212 10.58 -4.70 5.26
N HIS A 213 10.12 -3.46 5.48
CA HIS A 213 10.84 -2.26 5.01
C HIS A 213 12.19 -2.08 5.73
N LEU A 214 12.23 -2.27 7.05
CA LEU A 214 13.47 -2.18 7.82
C LEU A 214 14.46 -3.27 7.37
N LEU A 215 14.00 -4.51 7.25
CA LEU A 215 14.80 -5.62 6.74
C LEU A 215 15.33 -5.35 5.32
N ALA A 216 14.53 -4.73 4.46
CA ALA A 216 14.97 -4.32 3.13
C ALA A 216 16.07 -3.24 3.17
N ALA A 217 15.99 -2.30 4.13
CA ALA A 217 17.06 -1.34 4.34
C ALA A 217 18.37 -2.00 4.81
N GLU A 218 18.27 -2.97 5.71
CA GLU A 218 19.41 -3.64 6.31
C GLU A 218 20.08 -4.67 5.39
N ARG A 219 19.26 -5.49 4.69
CA ARG A 219 19.70 -6.72 4.01
C ARG A 219 19.39 -6.78 2.53
N GLY A 220 18.51 -5.88 2.05
CA GLY A 220 18.05 -5.90 0.66
C GLY A 220 19.19 -5.64 -0.34
N ARG A 221 19.20 -6.37 -1.44
CA ARG A 221 20.15 -6.16 -2.54
C ARG A 221 19.68 -5.00 -3.41
N VAL A 222 20.60 -4.12 -3.78
CA VAL A 222 20.33 -2.97 -4.67
C VAL A 222 19.75 -3.46 -6.00
N GLY A 223 18.70 -2.81 -6.46
CA GLY A 223 18.00 -3.15 -7.69
C GLY A 223 17.00 -4.29 -7.59
N GLU A 224 17.00 -5.04 -6.48
CA GLU A 224 16.10 -6.17 -6.28
C GLU A 224 14.72 -5.72 -5.75
N ARG A 225 13.71 -6.54 -6.07
CA ARG A 225 12.33 -6.41 -5.61
C ARG A 225 12.04 -7.47 -4.56
N TYR A 226 11.23 -7.12 -3.56
CA TYR A 226 10.81 -8.03 -2.49
C TYR A 226 9.33 -7.87 -2.22
N ILE A 227 8.55 -8.92 -2.43
CA ILE A 227 7.13 -8.96 -2.11
C ILE A 227 6.96 -9.07 -0.59
N LEU A 228 6.28 -8.09 0.00
CA LEU A 228 5.87 -8.10 1.39
C LEU A 228 4.39 -8.49 1.47
N GLY A 229 4.11 -9.76 1.25
CA GLY A 229 2.78 -10.37 1.30
C GLY A 229 2.58 -11.21 2.54
N GLY A 230 1.38 -11.79 2.65
CA GLY A 230 0.99 -12.66 3.74
C GLY A 230 0.21 -13.87 3.23
N GLU A 231 -0.90 -14.20 3.87
CA GLU A 231 -1.75 -15.33 3.45
C GLU A 231 -2.60 -14.98 2.23
N ASN A 232 -2.55 -15.86 1.23
CA ASN A 232 -3.38 -15.80 0.04
C ASN A 232 -4.75 -16.37 0.34
N LEU A 233 -5.76 -15.52 0.44
CA LEU A 233 -7.13 -15.87 0.82
C LEU A 233 -8.13 -15.43 -0.25
N THR A 234 -9.16 -16.24 -0.47
CA THR A 234 -10.34 -15.78 -1.21
C THR A 234 -11.05 -14.68 -0.41
N LEU A 235 -11.75 -13.77 -1.09
CA LEU A 235 -12.58 -12.77 -0.40
C LEU A 235 -13.60 -13.43 0.55
N LYS A 236 -14.14 -14.61 0.16
CA LYS A 236 -15.03 -15.37 1.04
C LYS A 236 -14.36 -15.77 2.34
N GLN A 237 -13.13 -16.30 2.28
CA GLN A 237 -12.36 -16.65 3.49
C GLN A 237 -12.07 -15.43 4.36
N VAL A 238 -11.69 -14.29 3.75
CA VAL A 238 -11.50 -13.02 4.47
C VAL A 238 -12.78 -12.62 5.21
N LEU A 239 -13.94 -12.66 4.53
CA LEU A 239 -15.22 -12.31 5.14
C LEU A 239 -15.66 -13.31 6.22
N ASP A 240 -15.33 -14.59 6.09
CA ASP A 240 -15.60 -15.59 7.13
C ASP A 240 -14.75 -15.32 8.38
N ILE A 241 -13.47 -15.01 8.22
CA ILE A 241 -12.60 -14.63 9.34
C ILE A 241 -13.13 -13.35 10.00
N LEU A 242 -13.53 -12.35 9.22
CA LEU A 242 -14.12 -11.12 9.77
C LEU A 242 -15.39 -11.41 10.56
N ALA A 243 -16.26 -12.31 10.09
CA ALA A 243 -17.47 -12.72 10.82
C ALA A 243 -17.12 -13.36 12.17
N GLU A 244 -16.12 -14.24 12.18
CA GLU A 244 -15.66 -14.93 13.39
C GLU A 244 -15.04 -13.98 14.42
N VAL A 245 -14.15 -13.08 13.99
CA VAL A 245 -13.43 -12.18 14.92
C VAL A 245 -14.28 -11.00 15.39
N SER A 246 -15.32 -10.63 14.63
CA SER A 246 -16.18 -9.48 14.94
C SER A 246 -17.54 -9.87 15.58
N GLY A 247 -17.94 -11.14 15.48
CA GLY A 247 -19.27 -11.61 15.87
C GLY A 247 -20.39 -11.20 14.90
N ARG A 248 -20.07 -10.63 13.73
CA ARG A 248 -21.05 -10.23 12.73
C ARG A 248 -21.54 -11.43 11.91
N PRO A 249 -22.75 -11.38 11.34
CA PRO A 249 -23.24 -12.42 10.45
C PRO A 249 -22.35 -12.64 9.23
N ARG A 250 -22.24 -13.91 8.79
CA ARG A 250 -21.48 -14.27 7.58
C ARG A 250 -22.17 -13.77 6.31
N VAL A 251 -21.41 -13.22 5.39
CA VAL A 251 -21.86 -12.87 4.02
C VAL A 251 -21.89 -14.15 3.19
N ARG A 252 -23.09 -14.54 2.69
CA ARG A 252 -23.29 -15.81 1.97
C ARG A 252 -23.55 -15.63 0.48
N LEU A 253 -24.05 -14.46 0.06
CA LEU A 253 -24.44 -14.23 -1.32
C LEU A 253 -23.22 -14.02 -2.21
N ARG A 254 -22.99 -14.94 -3.15
CA ARG A 254 -22.00 -14.75 -4.22
C ARG A 254 -22.65 -13.99 -5.36
N ILE A 255 -22.04 -12.85 -5.76
CA ILE A 255 -22.50 -12.00 -6.85
C ILE A 255 -21.69 -12.34 -8.10
N PRO A 256 -22.34 -12.73 -9.21
CA PRO A 256 -21.62 -12.91 -10.49
C PRO A 256 -20.93 -11.61 -10.93
N HIS A 257 -19.72 -11.72 -11.48
CA HIS A 257 -18.98 -10.54 -11.94
C HIS A 257 -19.72 -9.70 -13.00
N SER A 258 -20.55 -10.33 -13.85
CA SER A 258 -21.40 -9.62 -14.81
C SER A 258 -22.41 -8.70 -14.14
N VAL A 259 -23.04 -9.18 -13.06
CA VAL A 259 -24.00 -8.40 -12.27
C VAL A 259 -23.29 -7.28 -11.53
N ALA A 260 -22.14 -7.57 -10.89
CA ALA A 260 -21.32 -6.55 -10.24
C ALA A 260 -20.83 -5.48 -11.22
N LEU A 261 -20.46 -5.88 -12.45
CA LEU A 261 -20.02 -4.94 -13.48
C LEU A 261 -21.17 -4.04 -13.94
N ALA A 262 -22.36 -4.61 -14.20
CA ALA A 262 -23.54 -3.82 -14.57
C ALA A 262 -23.90 -2.82 -13.49
N TRP A 263 -23.93 -3.26 -12.22
CA TRP A 263 -24.16 -2.38 -11.06
C TRP A 263 -23.11 -1.27 -10.95
N SER A 264 -21.83 -1.56 -11.21
CA SER A 264 -20.77 -0.55 -11.11
C SER A 264 -20.94 0.64 -12.07
N TYR A 265 -21.54 0.42 -13.25
CA TYR A 265 -21.88 1.54 -14.14
C TYR A 265 -23.02 2.41 -13.58
N VAL A 266 -24.00 1.78 -12.95
CA VAL A 266 -25.10 2.51 -12.28
C VAL A 266 -24.57 3.31 -11.10
N ASP A 267 -23.72 2.71 -10.27
CA ASP A 267 -23.12 3.35 -9.09
C ASP A 267 -22.28 4.57 -9.47
N VAL A 268 -21.47 4.45 -10.54
CA VAL A 268 -20.71 5.58 -11.09
C VAL A 268 -21.63 6.67 -11.70
N ALA A 269 -22.73 6.27 -12.36
CA ALA A 269 -23.69 7.25 -12.88
C ALA A 269 -24.34 8.04 -11.73
N ILE A 270 -24.71 7.38 -10.65
CA ILE A 270 -25.22 8.05 -9.43
C ILE A 270 -24.16 9.02 -8.86
N ALA A 271 -22.90 8.61 -8.78
CA ALA A 271 -21.81 9.45 -8.28
C ALA A 271 -21.58 10.71 -9.14
N ARG A 272 -21.80 10.61 -10.46
CA ARG A 272 -21.72 11.78 -11.37
C ARG A 272 -22.86 12.76 -11.18
N LEU A 273 -24.03 12.26 -10.81
CA LEU A 273 -25.22 13.09 -10.55
C LEU A 273 -25.26 13.64 -9.12
N ASN A 274 -24.66 12.93 -8.18
CA ASN A 274 -24.59 13.32 -6.77
C ASN A 274 -23.13 13.37 -6.28
N PRO A 275 -22.49 14.54 -6.24
CA PRO A 275 -21.08 14.66 -5.80
C PRO A 275 -20.78 14.17 -4.37
N ARG A 276 -21.82 14.00 -3.54
CA ARG A 276 -21.66 13.43 -2.19
C ARG A 276 -21.60 11.90 -2.17
N HIS A 277 -22.00 11.26 -3.27
CA HIS A 277 -21.94 9.80 -3.39
C HIS A 277 -20.58 9.35 -3.90
N ILE A 278 -19.87 8.55 -3.09
CA ILE A 278 -18.63 7.90 -3.49
C ILE A 278 -18.99 6.47 -3.93
N PRO A 279 -18.69 6.08 -5.19
CA PRO A 279 -19.10 4.77 -5.67
C PRO A 279 -18.38 3.65 -4.91
N ALA A 280 -19.13 2.72 -4.37
CA ALA A 280 -18.61 1.52 -3.71
C ALA A 280 -17.95 0.58 -4.73
N ALA A 281 -18.55 0.45 -5.92
CA ALA A 281 -18.05 -0.34 -7.03
C ALA A 281 -17.78 0.56 -8.25
N THR A 282 -16.56 0.53 -8.76
CA THR A 282 -16.26 1.12 -10.08
C THR A 282 -16.02 0.00 -11.11
N PRO A 283 -16.27 0.23 -12.41
CA PRO A 283 -15.96 -0.76 -13.45
C PRO A 283 -14.52 -1.23 -13.43
N GLU A 284 -13.58 -0.36 -13.02
CA GLU A 284 -12.17 -0.69 -12.83
C GLU A 284 -11.99 -1.71 -11.70
N LYS A 285 -12.52 -1.44 -10.50
CA LYS A 285 -12.46 -2.37 -9.35
C LYS A 285 -13.02 -3.74 -9.70
N VAL A 286 -14.18 -3.79 -10.38
CA VAL A 286 -14.82 -5.05 -10.75
C VAL A 286 -14.02 -5.81 -11.81
N ARG A 287 -13.39 -5.13 -12.76
CA ARG A 287 -12.52 -5.80 -13.74
C ARG A 287 -11.26 -6.38 -13.07
N VAL A 288 -10.66 -5.64 -12.16
CA VAL A 288 -9.50 -6.11 -11.37
C VAL A 288 -9.88 -7.32 -10.52
N SER A 289 -11.06 -7.32 -9.89
CA SER A 289 -11.50 -8.42 -9.02
C SER A 289 -11.77 -9.76 -9.75
N ARG A 290 -11.70 -9.80 -11.08
CA ARG A 290 -11.73 -11.07 -11.83
C ARG A 290 -10.46 -11.90 -11.68
N GLN A 291 -9.39 -11.29 -11.18
CA GLN A 291 -8.10 -11.93 -10.97
C GLN A 291 -7.88 -12.11 -9.47
N LYS A 292 -7.40 -13.28 -9.07
CA LYS A 292 -6.94 -13.51 -7.70
C LYS A 292 -5.54 -12.94 -7.56
N GLU A 293 -5.38 -11.95 -6.69
CA GLU A 293 -4.11 -11.29 -6.43
C GLU A 293 -3.33 -12.06 -5.36
N TYR A 294 -2.88 -13.27 -5.73
CA TYR A 294 -2.05 -14.13 -4.90
C TYR A 294 -0.58 -13.90 -5.18
N TYR A 295 0.21 -13.75 -4.14
CA TYR A 295 1.63 -13.44 -4.25
C TYR A 295 2.47 -14.35 -3.36
N ASP A 296 3.69 -14.65 -3.82
CA ASP A 296 4.69 -15.44 -3.11
C ASP A 296 5.77 -14.54 -2.53
N SER A 297 5.93 -14.57 -1.21
CA SER A 297 6.94 -13.79 -0.47
C SER A 297 8.21 -14.60 -0.17
N SER A 298 8.38 -15.79 -0.74
CA SER A 298 9.50 -16.69 -0.43
C SER A 298 10.87 -16.05 -0.64
N LYS A 299 11.02 -15.15 -1.62
CA LYS A 299 12.26 -14.39 -1.82
C LYS A 299 12.56 -13.47 -0.65
N ALA A 300 11.59 -12.69 -0.20
CA ALA A 300 11.74 -11.82 0.98
C ALA A 300 12.06 -12.66 2.24
N MET A 301 11.42 -13.83 2.39
CA MET A 301 11.69 -14.73 3.51
C MET A 301 13.14 -15.25 3.49
N ARG A 302 13.63 -15.70 2.35
CA ARG A 302 14.99 -16.24 2.22
C ARG A 302 16.08 -15.17 2.35
N GLU A 303 15.90 -14.03 1.68
CA GLU A 303 16.97 -13.04 1.53
C GLU A 303 16.95 -11.97 2.61
N LEU A 304 15.77 -11.60 3.12
CA LEU A 304 15.64 -10.59 4.16
C LEU A 304 15.42 -11.17 5.56
N GLY A 305 14.98 -12.43 5.65
CA GLY A 305 14.47 -13.00 6.90
C GLY A 305 13.06 -12.51 7.23
N TYR A 306 12.30 -12.07 6.21
CA TYR A 306 10.92 -11.61 6.36
C TYR A 306 10.03 -12.76 6.87
N THR A 307 9.12 -12.42 7.77
CA THR A 307 8.06 -13.33 8.24
C THR A 307 6.76 -12.54 8.35
N TYR A 308 5.64 -13.23 8.33
CA TYR A 308 4.33 -12.61 8.51
C TYR A 308 3.45 -13.42 9.45
N ARG A 309 2.58 -12.73 10.16
CA ARG A 309 1.59 -13.31 11.06
C ARG A 309 0.37 -13.84 10.28
N PRO A 310 -0.39 -14.78 10.87
CA PRO A 310 -1.65 -15.26 10.29
C PRO A 310 -2.60 -14.08 9.99
N ALA A 311 -3.26 -14.13 8.82
CA ALA A 311 -4.21 -13.09 8.41
C ALA A 311 -5.36 -12.90 9.43
N ARG A 312 -5.74 -13.97 10.14
CA ARG A 312 -6.73 -13.90 11.23
C ARG A 312 -6.31 -12.91 12.32
N GLU A 313 -5.05 -12.89 12.68
CA GLU A 313 -4.54 -11.97 13.71
C GLU A 313 -4.56 -10.52 13.20
N ALA A 314 -4.10 -10.29 11.99
CA ALA A 314 -4.11 -8.97 11.36
C ALA A 314 -5.53 -8.40 11.22
N LEU A 315 -6.48 -9.24 10.78
CA LEU A 315 -7.89 -8.86 10.66
C LEU A 315 -8.54 -8.59 12.03
N ARG A 316 -8.22 -9.38 13.07
CA ARG A 316 -8.70 -9.13 14.43
C ARG A 316 -8.22 -7.78 14.94
N LYS A 317 -6.91 -7.48 14.82
CA LYS A 317 -6.35 -6.17 15.20
C LYS A 317 -7.02 -5.01 14.45
N ALA A 318 -7.28 -5.18 13.16
CA ALA A 318 -7.98 -4.17 12.36
C ALA A 318 -9.41 -3.94 12.87
N VAL A 319 -10.16 -5.01 13.15
CA VAL A 319 -11.53 -4.93 13.68
C VAL A 319 -11.55 -4.20 15.02
N GLU A 320 -10.69 -4.60 15.95
CA GLU A 320 -10.55 -3.98 17.27
C GLU A 320 -10.21 -2.49 17.15
N TRP A 321 -9.26 -2.17 16.27
CA TRP A 321 -8.83 -0.80 16.04
C TRP A 321 -9.95 0.08 15.44
N TYR A 322 -10.64 -0.39 14.41
CA TYR A 322 -11.75 0.37 13.80
C TYR A 322 -12.89 0.63 14.76
N ARG A 323 -13.22 -0.35 15.63
CA ARG A 323 -14.21 -0.18 16.69
C ARG A 323 -13.77 0.86 17.72
N ALA A 324 -12.55 0.75 18.21
CA ALA A 324 -12.00 1.67 19.21
C ALA A 324 -11.93 3.11 18.72
N HIS A 325 -11.86 3.33 17.39
CA HIS A 325 -11.78 4.65 16.78
C HIS A 325 -13.09 5.15 16.17
N GLY A 326 -14.22 4.45 16.43
CA GLY A 326 -15.56 4.91 16.04
C GLY A 326 -15.90 4.76 14.55
N TYR A 327 -15.17 3.92 13.80
CA TYR A 327 -15.50 3.63 12.39
C TYR A 327 -16.64 2.61 12.25
N ALA A 328 -16.84 1.80 13.27
CA ALA A 328 -17.87 0.75 13.31
C ALA A 328 -18.29 0.45 14.75
N PRO A 329 -19.50 -0.12 14.96
CA PRO A 329 -20.00 -0.51 16.27
C PRO A 329 -19.29 -1.73 16.87
#